data_ba3020f3f0a8d293eb0d37de2807d674
#
_entry.id   ba3020f3f0a8d293eb0d37de2807d674
#
_cell.length_a   1.000
_cell.length_b   1.000
_cell.length_c   1.000
_cell.angle_alpha   90.00
_cell.angle_beta   90.00
_cell.angle_gamma   90.00
#
_symmetry.space_group_name_H-M   'P 1'
#
loop_
_entity.id
_entity.type
_entity.pdbx_description
1 polymer ?
#
loop_
_entity_poly.entity_id
_entity_poly.type
_entity_poly.pdbx_seq_one_letter_code
_entity_poly.pdbx_strand_id
1 'polypeptide(L)'
;MDISVGMVVNDAAKRDKYKNIVNLILGRELHRADISFYSSLNNLYESTISGNQKLNILIIPAAQQSFKLAKEIRVKDRNCIIIYPAQNMDCVLDSFESMPMAYVLPNSNPEQGDLATAIKKAVKYIDKQTQDVMFETKSKLLHYALYEIDYFESQYRIVHIIKTNGNTETVTARLDDVQGLLPRNFARCHQSFLVNMDNIKSIDKTNKEVHFHSGQSVPSSKKLFTSFLEEYKKYLNGGEE
;
A
#
# COMPACT_ATOMS: atom_id res chain seq x y z
N MET A 1 -14.47 0.24 -0.52
CA MET A 1 -14.04 -1.10 0.00
C MET A 1 -14.25 -1.09 1.50
N ASP A 2 -14.51 -2.26 2.12
CA ASP A 2 -14.58 -2.38 3.58
C ASP A 2 -13.18 -2.67 4.13
N ILE A 3 -12.73 -1.85 5.10
CA ILE A 3 -11.46 -2.01 5.79
C ILE A 3 -11.72 -2.43 7.23
N SER A 4 -11.26 -3.63 7.60
CA SER A 4 -11.42 -4.18 8.95
C SER A 4 -10.31 -3.65 9.88
N VAL A 5 -10.72 -3.04 11.00
CA VAL A 5 -9.83 -2.42 11.97
C VAL A 5 -10.06 -3.03 13.35
N GLY A 6 -9.03 -3.71 13.87
CA GLY A 6 -9.05 -4.25 15.24
C GLY A 6 -8.38 -3.30 16.21
N MET A 7 -8.98 -3.10 17.38
CA MET A 7 -8.42 -2.23 18.42
C MET A 7 -8.48 -2.87 19.81
N VAL A 8 -7.35 -2.83 20.54
CA VAL A 8 -7.33 -3.14 21.97
C VAL A 8 -7.21 -1.84 22.74
N VAL A 9 -8.35 -1.34 23.24
CA VAL A 9 -8.44 -0.07 23.98
C VAL A 9 -9.40 -0.24 25.15
N ASN A 10 -8.87 -0.17 26.39
CA ASN A 10 -9.67 -0.35 27.62
C ASN A 10 -10.39 0.93 28.07
N ASP A 11 -9.84 2.09 27.73
CA ASP A 11 -10.40 3.40 28.07
C ASP A 11 -11.52 3.78 27.09
N ALA A 12 -12.74 4.02 27.62
CA ALA A 12 -13.90 4.35 26.81
C ALA A 12 -13.73 5.66 26.02
N ALA A 13 -13.16 6.69 26.62
CA ALA A 13 -12.96 7.98 25.96
C ALA A 13 -11.91 7.86 24.81
N LYS A 14 -10.85 7.09 25.02
CA LYS A 14 -9.87 6.76 23.97
C LYS A 14 -10.50 5.93 22.86
N ARG A 15 -11.38 4.98 23.21
CA ARG A 15 -12.11 4.15 22.24
C ARG A 15 -12.94 5.02 21.31
N ASP A 16 -13.74 5.93 21.83
CA ASP A 16 -14.57 6.83 21.04
C ASP A 16 -13.72 7.77 20.18
N LYS A 17 -12.65 8.33 20.74
CA LYS A 17 -11.69 9.15 20.01
C LYS A 17 -11.09 8.39 18.82
N TYR A 18 -10.62 7.17 19.03
CA TYR A 18 -9.99 6.36 17.97
C TYR A 18 -11.02 5.95 16.91
N LYS A 19 -12.22 5.54 17.33
CA LYS A 19 -13.33 5.24 16.41
C LYS A 19 -13.66 6.42 15.50
N ASN A 20 -13.76 7.62 16.08
CA ASN A 20 -14.05 8.83 15.30
C ASN A 20 -12.94 9.17 14.29
N ILE A 21 -11.67 9.04 14.70
CA ILE A 21 -10.52 9.27 13.80
C ILE A 21 -10.55 8.27 12.65
N VAL A 22 -10.74 6.97 12.92
CA VAL A 22 -10.78 5.93 11.89
C VAL A 22 -11.93 6.19 10.91
N ASN A 23 -13.14 6.43 11.42
CA ASN A 23 -14.30 6.69 10.56
C ASN A 23 -14.11 7.93 9.70
N LEU A 24 -13.53 9.01 10.27
CA LEU A 24 -13.26 10.24 9.54
C LEU A 24 -12.26 10.02 8.40
N ILE A 25 -11.15 9.34 8.67
CA ILE A 25 -10.10 9.13 7.67
C ILE A 25 -10.58 8.16 6.58
N LEU A 26 -11.15 7.01 6.97
CA LEU A 26 -11.65 6.04 5.99
C LEU A 26 -12.78 6.63 5.14
N GLY A 27 -13.69 7.39 5.74
CA GLY A 27 -14.77 8.05 5.00
C GLY A 27 -14.26 9.09 3.98
N ARG A 28 -13.19 9.83 4.29
CA ARG A 28 -12.54 10.75 3.34
C ARG A 28 -11.90 10.04 2.16
N GLU A 29 -11.35 8.85 2.37
CA GLU A 29 -10.73 8.02 1.33
C GLU A 29 -11.77 7.07 0.66
N LEU A 30 -13.08 7.32 0.85
CA LEU A 30 -14.19 6.54 0.27
C LEU A 30 -14.22 5.06 0.68
N HIS A 31 -13.71 4.75 1.86
CA HIS A 31 -13.78 3.42 2.46
C HIS A 31 -14.80 3.36 3.60
N ARG A 32 -15.34 2.16 3.85
CA ARG A 32 -16.14 1.87 5.03
C ARG A 32 -15.26 1.21 6.10
N ALA A 33 -15.38 1.67 7.34
CA ALA A 33 -14.69 1.06 8.47
C ALA A 33 -15.55 -0.04 9.11
N ASP A 34 -14.99 -1.25 9.21
CA ASP A 34 -15.50 -2.33 10.05
C ASP A 34 -14.63 -2.42 11.31
N ILE A 35 -15.09 -1.85 12.42
CA ILE A 35 -14.29 -1.66 13.63
C ILE A 35 -14.69 -2.69 14.70
N SER A 36 -13.71 -3.53 15.06
CA SER A 36 -13.81 -4.49 16.16
C SER A 36 -13.01 -4.03 17.38
N PHE A 37 -13.66 -3.96 18.53
CA PHE A 37 -12.99 -3.65 19.81
C PHE A 37 -12.79 -4.92 20.61
N TYR A 38 -11.56 -5.11 21.08
CA TYR A 38 -11.19 -6.22 21.97
C TYR A 38 -10.92 -5.70 23.37
N SER A 39 -11.49 -6.35 24.38
CA SER A 39 -11.29 -5.98 25.79
C SER A 39 -9.94 -6.43 26.33
N SER A 40 -9.26 -7.36 25.65
CA SER A 40 -7.95 -7.86 26.04
C SER A 40 -7.17 -8.40 24.83
N LEU A 41 -5.86 -8.61 25.03
CA LEU A 41 -5.02 -9.29 24.05
C LEU A 41 -5.43 -10.76 23.85
N ASN A 42 -5.97 -11.42 24.89
CA ASN A 42 -6.46 -12.79 24.76
C ASN A 42 -7.68 -12.86 23.82
N ASN A 43 -8.63 -11.93 23.96
CA ASN A 43 -9.79 -11.89 23.06
C ASN A 43 -9.39 -11.59 21.62
N LEU A 44 -8.37 -10.74 21.42
CA LEU A 44 -7.78 -10.51 20.10
C LEU A 44 -7.13 -11.79 19.57
N TYR A 45 -6.37 -12.50 20.40
CA TYR A 45 -5.73 -13.77 20.05
C TYR A 45 -6.76 -14.82 19.60
N GLU A 46 -7.80 -15.03 20.41
CA GLU A 46 -8.88 -15.97 20.08
C GLU A 46 -9.55 -15.63 18.76
N SER A 47 -9.81 -14.35 18.51
CA SER A 47 -10.47 -13.91 17.29
C SER A 47 -9.56 -14.07 16.04
N THR A 48 -8.30 -13.65 16.12
CA THR A 48 -7.40 -13.59 14.95
C THR A 48 -6.61 -14.87 14.75
N ILE A 49 -6.06 -15.47 15.80
CA ILE A 49 -5.23 -16.65 15.69
C ILE A 49 -6.09 -17.93 15.68
N SER A 50 -6.99 -18.09 16.62
CA SER A 50 -7.86 -19.27 16.71
C SER A 50 -9.07 -19.16 15.78
N GLY A 51 -9.72 -17.99 15.73
CA GLY A 51 -10.95 -17.75 14.97
C GLY A 51 -10.76 -17.39 13.49
N ASN A 52 -9.51 -17.25 13.02
CA ASN A 52 -9.18 -16.89 11.63
C ASN A 52 -9.74 -15.54 11.13
N GLN A 53 -10.12 -14.62 12.02
CA GLN A 53 -10.53 -13.28 11.61
C GLN A 53 -9.33 -12.52 11.05
N LYS A 54 -9.46 -12.03 9.82
CA LYS A 54 -8.45 -11.17 9.18
C LYS A 54 -8.75 -9.71 9.49
N LEU A 55 -7.70 -8.98 9.83
CA LEU A 55 -7.75 -7.54 10.07
C LEU A 55 -6.80 -6.82 9.11
N ASN A 56 -7.28 -5.78 8.44
CA ASN A 56 -6.43 -4.95 7.61
C ASN A 56 -5.52 -4.06 8.45
N ILE A 57 -6.08 -3.48 9.54
CA ILE A 57 -5.35 -2.60 10.45
C ILE A 57 -5.56 -3.10 11.89
N LEU A 58 -4.49 -3.17 12.64
CA LEU A 58 -4.47 -3.52 14.05
C LEU A 58 -3.86 -2.41 14.89
N ILE A 59 -4.62 -1.86 15.82
CA ILE A 59 -4.21 -0.81 16.76
C ILE A 59 -4.15 -1.40 18.15
N ILE A 60 -2.96 -1.64 18.67
CA ILE A 60 -2.74 -2.26 20.00
C ILE A 60 -1.67 -1.50 20.78
N PRO A 61 -1.78 -1.40 22.12
CA PRO A 61 -0.81 -0.66 22.92
C PRO A 61 0.61 -1.25 22.79
N ALA A 62 1.62 -0.40 22.78
CA ALA A 62 3.02 -0.81 22.77
C ALA A 62 3.40 -1.44 24.14
N ALA A 63 3.47 -2.77 24.18
CA ALA A 63 3.84 -3.56 25.36
C ALA A 63 4.38 -4.92 24.93
N GLN A 64 5.20 -5.55 25.77
CA GLN A 64 5.85 -6.84 25.49
C GLN A 64 4.88 -7.95 25.06
N GLN A 65 3.72 -8.03 25.72
CA GLN A 65 2.70 -9.02 25.37
C GLN A 65 2.06 -8.72 24.01
N SER A 66 1.88 -7.43 23.67
CA SER A 66 1.37 -7.01 22.36
C SER A 66 2.35 -7.36 21.25
N PHE A 67 3.66 -7.20 21.49
CA PHE A 67 4.69 -7.53 20.48
C PHE A 67 4.73 -9.03 20.18
N LYS A 68 4.61 -9.89 21.21
CA LYS A 68 4.53 -11.35 21.04
C LYS A 68 3.32 -11.74 20.18
N LEU A 69 2.14 -11.22 20.51
CA LEU A 69 0.92 -11.49 19.74
C LEU A 69 1.04 -10.96 18.30
N ALA A 70 1.58 -9.76 18.14
CA ALA A 70 1.76 -9.17 16.82
C ALA A 70 2.73 -9.95 15.93
N LYS A 71 3.77 -10.59 16.51
CA LYS A 71 4.63 -11.54 15.79
C LYS A 71 3.83 -12.74 15.27
N GLU A 72 3.00 -13.35 16.09
CA GLU A 72 2.17 -14.49 15.70
C GLU A 72 1.20 -14.10 14.59
N ILE A 73 0.56 -12.92 14.71
CA ILE A 73 -0.29 -12.37 13.66
C ILE A 73 0.51 -12.17 12.37
N ARG A 74 1.74 -11.62 12.44
CA ARG A 74 2.60 -11.38 11.28
C ARG A 74 3.01 -12.66 10.55
N VAL A 75 3.21 -13.76 11.28
CA VAL A 75 3.46 -15.09 10.68
C VAL A 75 2.24 -15.59 9.89
N LYS A 76 1.03 -15.35 10.42
CA LYS A 76 -0.22 -15.80 9.82
C LYS A 76 -0.72 -14.88 8.71
N ASP A 77 -0.57 -13.57 8.90
CA ASP A 77 -0.97 -12.52 7.96
C ASP A 77 0.13 -11.45 7.85
N ARG A 78 0.86 -11.51 6.75
CA ARG A 78 1.93 -10.54 6.46
C ARG A 78 1.41 -9.16 6.08
N ASN A 79 0.16 -9.05 5.66
CA ASN A 79 -0.43 -7.81 5.15
C ASN A 79 -1.14 -7.01 6.25
N CYS A 80 -1.42 -7.59 7.40
CA CYS A 80 -2.01 -6.86 8.53
C CYS A 80 -1.11 -5.68 8.93
N ILE A 81 -1.63 -4.48 8.90
CA ILE A 81 -0.90 -3.26 9.29
C ILE A 81 -1.01 -3.06 10.79
N ILE A 82 0.14 -3.00 11.47
CA ILE A 82 0.20 -2.86 12.92
C ILE A 82 0.59 -1.43 13.29
N ILE A 83 -0.20 -0.79 14.16
CA ILE A 83 0.03 0.55 14.70
C ILE A 83 0.08 0.45 16.22
N TYR A 84 1.12 0.99 16.83
CA TYR A 84 1.32 1.00 18.28
C TYR A 84 1.08 2.40 18.86
N PRO A 85 -0.05 2.68 19.51
CA PRO A 85 -0.13 3.77 20.48
C PRO A 85 0.81 3.48 21.65
N ALA A 86 1.80 4.34 21.85
CA ALA A 86 2.84 4.20 22.86
C ALA A 86 2.92 5.45 23.72
N GLN A 87 3.37 5.33 24.99
CA GLN A 87 3.60 6.48 25.86
C GLN A 87 4.98 7.11 25.63
N ASN A 88 5.95 6.28 25.26
CA ASN A 88 7.33 6.65 24.96
C ASN A 88 7.91 5.71 23.88
N MET A 89 9.18 5.87 23.56
CA MET A 89 9.89 5.07 22.55
C MET A 89 10.75 3.94 23.15
N ASP A 90 10.67 3.67 24.44
CA ASP A 90 11.57 2.73 25.14
C ASP A 90 11.48 1.29 24.60
N CYS A 91 10.29 0.87 24.18
CA CYS A 91 10.03 -0.48 23.68
C CYS A 91 10.13 -0.63 22.15
N VAL A 92 10.57 0.38 21.41
CA VAL A 92 10.56 0.35 19.94
C VAL A 92 11.38 -0.80 19.39
N LEU A 93 12.57 -1.04 19.95
CA LEU A 93 13.47 -2.11 19.48
C LEU A 93 12.84 -3.50 19.61
N ASP A 94 12.09 -3.75 20.69
CA ASP A 94 11.44 -5.05 20.95
C ASP A 94 10.31 -5.37 19.96
N SER A 95 9.81 -4.36 19.28
CA SER A 95 8.68 -4.50 18.34
C SER A 95 9.08 -4.77 16.90
N PHE A 96 10.36 -4.64 16.53
CA PHE A 96 10.79 -4.74 15.13
C PHE A 96 10.38 -6.04 14.44
N GLU A 97 10.37 -7.14 15.15
CA GLU A 97 9.98 -8.43 14.58
C GLU A 97 8.49 -8.49 14.17
N SER A 98 7.64 -7.63 14.76
CA SER A 98 6.24 -7.48 14.36
C SER A 98 6.06 -6.57 13.13
N MET A 99 7.13 -5.90 12.70
CA MET A 99 7.15 -4.96 11.57
C MET A 99 5.99 -3.95 11.64
N PRO A 100 5.94 -3.08 12.66
CA PRO A 100 4.88 -2.09 12.78
C PRO A 100 5.03 -1.01 11.71
N MET A 101 3.91 -0.49 11.22
CA MET A 101 3.93 0.66 10.32
C MET A 101 4.19 1.97 11.05
N ALA A 102 3.71 2.09 12.28
CA ALA A 102 3.84 3.33 13.05
C ALA A 102 3.79 3.12 14.57
N TYR A 103 4.50 4.00 15.27
CA TYR A 103 4.31 4.33 16.68
C TYR A 103 3.60 5.68 16.78
N VAL A 104 2.59 5.76 17.64
CA VAL A 104 1.81 6.97 17.86
C VAL A 104 2.03 7.42 19.30
N LEU A 105 2.76 8.51 19.48
CA LEU A 105 3.05 9.06 20.79
C LEU A 105 1.97 10.08 21.24
N PRO A 106 1.73 10.24 22.56
CA PRO A 106 0.91 11.31 23.08
C PRO A 106 1.57 12.65 22.71
N ASN A 107 0.77 13.62 22.29
CA ASN A 107 1.23 14.97 21.93
C ASN A 107 2.23 15.05 20.75
N SER A 108 2.35 14.02 19.92
CA SER A 108 3.03 14.16 18.64
C SER A 108 2.33 15.19 17.77
N ASN A 109 3.11 16.02 17.08
CA ASN A 109 2.58 16.98 16.12
C ASN A 109 1.75 16.20 15.08
N PRO A 110 0.52 16.66 14.73
CA PRO A 110 -0.32 15.99 13.72
C PRO A 110 0.40 15.70 12.40
N GLU A 111 1.37 16.53 12.03
CA GLU A 111 2.16 16.35 10.80
C GLU A 111 3.22 15.22 10.90
N GLN A 112 3.63 14.84 12.11
CA GLN A 112 4.80 13.96 12.33
C GLN A 112 4.49 12.55 12.86
N GLY A 113 3.28 12.23 13.27
CA GLY A 113 3.02 10.88 13.77
C GLY A 113 1.82 10.69 14.68
N ASP A 114 0.76 11.42 14.50
CA ASP A 114 -0.49 11.13 15.19
C ASP A 114 -1.22 9.90 14.58
N LEU A 115 -2.26 9.46 15.26
CA LEU A 115 -3.05 8.30 14.83
C LEU A 115 -3.71 8.54 13.45
N ALA A 116 -4.14 9.75 13.16
CA ALA A 116 -4.78 10.09 11.89
C ALA A 116 -3.79 9.93 10.72
N THR A 117 -2.57 10.43 10.88
CA THR A 117 -1.49 10.28 9.90
C THR A 117 -1.11 8.80 9.71
N ALA A 118 -1.02 8.03 10.79
CA ALA A 118 -0.73 6.60 10.72
C ALA A 118 -1.82 5.83 9.95
N ILE A 119 -3.10 6.11 10.25
CA ILE A 119 -4.23 5.49 9.53
C ILE A 119 -4.25 5.92 8.06
N LYS A 120 -4.02 7.20 7.76
CA LYS A 120 -3.96 7.67 6.36
C LYS A 120 -2.87 6.96 5.57
N LYS A 121 -1.68 6.75 6.16
CA LYS A 121 -0.61 5.95 5.54
C LYS A 121 -1.03 4.50 5.35
N ALA A 122 -1.71 3.91 6.35
CA ALA A 122 -2.21 2.54 6.28
C ALA A 122 -3.22 2.35 5.13
N VAL A 123 -4.19 3.26 5.00
CA VAL A 123 -5.18 3.23 3.92
C VAL A 123 -4.49 3.31 2.56
N LYS A 124 -3.60 4.28 2.37
CA LYS A 124 -2.82 4.40 1.11
C LYS A 124 -2.04 3.11 0.78
N TYR A 125 -1.48 2.46 1.79
CA TYR A 125 -0.78 1.19 1.59
C TYR A 125 -1.74 0.07 1.17
N ILE A 126 -2.92 -0.03 1.82
CA ILE A 126 -3.95 -1.01 1.47
C ILE A 126 -4.44 -0.80 0.04
N ASP A 127 -4.72 0.45 -0.34
CA ASP A 127 -5.18 0.80 -1.69
C ASP A 127 -4.19 0.35 -2.77
N LYS A 128 -2.89 0.56 -2.52
CA LYS A 128 -1.84 0.06 -3.42
C LYS A 128 -1.83 -1.46 -3.54
N GLN A 129 -2.07 -2.16 -2.43
CA GLN A 129 -2.06 -3.63 -2.40
C GLN A 129 -3.31 -4.27 -3.01
N THR A 130 -4.41 -3.54 -3.08
CA THR A 130 -5.70 -4.04 -3.56
C THR A 130 -6.06 -3.62 -4.98
N GLN A 131 -5.22 -2.81 -5.62
CA GLN A 131 -5.40 -2.46 -7.03
C GLN A 131 -4.93 -3.61 -7.92
N ASP A 132 -5.87 -4.15 -8.68
CA ASP A 132 -5.66 -5.28 -9.57
C ASP A 132 -6.03 -4.93 -11.01
N VAL A 133 -5.41 -5.63 -11.95
CA VAL A 133 -5.80 -5.60 -13.36
C VAL A 133 -6.05 -7.00 -13.88
N MET A 134 -7.07 -7.15 -14.70
CA MET A 134 -7.40 -8.41 -15.36
C MET A 134 -7.28 -8.26 -16.88
N PHE A 135 -6.65 -9.25 -17.50
CA PHE A 135 -6.60 -9.38 -18.96
C PHE A 135 -7.26 -10.69 -19.36
N GLU A 136 -8.27 -10.59 -20.20
CA GLU A 136 -8.91 -11.74 -20.81
C GLU A 136 -8.25 -12.06 -22.15
N THR A 137 -7.80 -13.29 -22.31
CA THR A 137 -7.31 -13.83 -23.56
C THR A 137 -8.24 -14.95 -24.04
N LYS A 138 -8.09 -15.42 -25.27
CA LYS A 138 -8.93 -16.53 -25.80
C LYS A 138 -8.87 -17.81 -24.94
N SER A 139 -7.82 -18.02 -24.16
CA SER A 139 -7.57 -19.26 -23.43
C SER A 139 -7.41 -19.07 -21.91
N LYS A 140 -7.21 -17.84 -21.44
CA LYS A 140 -6.86 -17.57 -20.04
C LYS A 140 -7.45 -16.25 -19.56
N LEU A 141 -7.83 -16.19 -18.31
CA LEU A 141 -8.04 -14.97 -17.54
C LEU A 141 -6.76 -14.76 -16.71
N LEU A 142 -6.07 -13.66 -16.96
CA LEU A 142 -4.85 -13.28 -16.25
C LEU A 142 -5.21 -12.20 -15.23
N HIS A 143 -4.81 -12.38 -14.00
CA HIS A 143 -5.08 -11.47 -12.88
C HIS A 143 -3.76 -11.08 -12.22
N TYR A 144 -3.50 -9.77 -12.08
CA TYR A 144 -2.28 -9.23 -11.51
C TYR A 144 -2.58 -8.14 -10.51
N ALA A 145 -1.91 -8.19 -9.37
CA ALA A 145 -1.81 -7.06 -8.47
C ALA A 145 -0.90 -6.00 -9.10
N LEU A 146 -1.37 -4.76 -9.21
CA LEU A 146 -0.65 -3.70 -9.93
C LEU A 146 0.72 -3.38 -9.31
N TYR A 147 0.89 -3.53 -8.00
CA TYR A 147 2.18 -3.32 -7.33
C TYR A 147 3.27 -4.33 -7.76
N GLU A 148 2.87 -5.48 -8.32
CA GLU A 148 3.81 -6.48 -8.85
C GLU A 148 4.33 -6.14 -10.25
N ILE A 149 3.80 -5.11 -10.91
CA ILE A 149 4.14 -4.75 -12.29
C ILE A 149 5.03 -3.50 -12.28
N ASP A 150 6.22 -3.59 -12.89
CA ASP A 150 7.08 -2.44 -13.11
C ASP A 150 6.63 -1.64 -14.33
N TYR A 151 6.40 -2.33 -15.45
CA TYR A 151 5.97 -1.67 -16.68
C TYR A 151 5.32 -2.64 -17.67
N PHE A 152 4.66 -2.06 -18.64
CA PHE A 152 4.18 -2.73 -19.85
C PHE A 152 5.00 -2.27 -21.05
N GLU A 153 5.39 -3.22 -21.89
CA GLU A 153 6.11 -2.95 -23.14
C GLU A 153 5.28 -3.45 -24.33
N SER A 154 5.07 -2.61 -25.32
CA SER A 154 4.39 -2.99 -26.56
C SER A 154 5.39 -3.32 -27.66
N GLN A 155 5.27 -4.54 -28.20
CA GLN A 155 6.04 -5.01 -29.34
C GLN A 155 5.11 -5.77 -30.31
N TYR A 156 4.93 -5.28 -31.53
CA TYR A 156 4.12 -5.94 -32.60
C TYR A 156 2.70 -6.37 -32.17
N ARG A 157 1.94 -5.52 -31.46
CA ARG A 157 0.59 -5.79 -30.91
C ARG A 157 0.57 -6.84 -29.79
N ILE A 158 1.72 -7.21 -29.28
CA ILE A 158 1.85 -7.99 -28.06
C ILE A 158 2.30 -7.00 -26.98
N VAL A 159 1.62 -7.04 -25.84
CA VAL A 159 2.03 -6.30 -24.65
C VAL A 159 2.69 -7.29 -23.71
N HIS A 160 3.95 -7.03 -23.41
CA HIS A 160 4.71 -7.72 -22.38
C HIS A 160 4.41 -7.05 -21.03
N ILE A 161 4.11 -7.84 -20.02
CA ILE A 161 3.86 -7.44 -18.64
C ILE A 161 5.12 -7.78 -17.85
N ILE A 162 5.89 -6.79 -17.47
CA ILE A 162 7.16 -6.99 -16.76
C ILE A 162 6.94 -6.79 -15.27
N LYS A 163 7.18 -7.87 -14.51
CA LYS A 163 6.96 -7.91 -13.08
C LYS A 163 8.20 -7.50 -12.28
N THR A 164 7.99 -7.03 -11.06
CA THR A 164 9.04 -6.63 -10.11
C THR A 164 10.02 -7.76 -9.77
N ASN A 165 9.63 -9.01 -9.93
CA ASN A 165 10.49 -10.19 -9.75
C ASN A 165 11.27 -10.59 -11.01
N GLY A 166 11.18 -9.80 -12.09
CA GLY A 166 11.83 -10.05 -13.37
C GLY A 166 11.08 -10.99 -14.32
N ASN A 167 10.00 -11.61 -13.87
CA ASN A 167 9.18 -12.46 -14.76
C ASN A 167 8.44 -11.60 -15.78
N THR A 168 8.26 -12.16 -16.97
CA THR A 168 7.52 -11.52 -18.07
C THR A 168 6.38 -12.41 -18.52
N GLU A 169 5.21 -11.83 -18.67
CA GLU A 169 4.05 -12.47 -19.29
C GLU A 169 3.57 -11.63 -20.46
N THR A 170 2.73 -12.18 -21.33
CA THR A 170 2.30 -11.50 -22.56
C THR A 170 0.80 -11.57 -22.76
N VAL A 171 0.25 -10.47 -23.28
CA VAL A 171 -1.14 -10.40 -23.73
C VAL A 171 -1.21 -9.80 -25.14
N THR A 172 -2.16 -10.26 -25.96
CA THR A 172 -2.43 -9.66 -27.26
C THR A 172 -3.37 -8.48 -27.07
N ALA A 173 -2.82 -7.27 -27.00
CA ALA A 173 -3.56 -6.04 -26.78
C ALA A 173 -2.81 -4.85 -27.40
N ARG A 174 -3.49 -3.70 -27.52
CA ARG A 174 -2.83 -2.42 -27.79
C ARG A 174 -2.45 -1.79 -26.45
N LEU A 175 -1.31 -1.10 -26.40
CA LEU A 175 -0.87 -0.46 -25.16
C LEU A 175 -1.84 0.65 -24.70
N ASP A 176 -2.57 1.27 -25.61
CA ASP A 176 -3.61 2.26 -25.30
C ASP A 176 -4.82 1.61 -24.60
N ASP A 177 -5.21 0.40 -25.04
CA ASP A 177 -6.29 -0.35 -24.39
C ASP A 177 -5.89 -0.76 -22.96
N VAL A 178 -4.63 -1.21 -22.78
CA VAL A 178 -4.06 -1.51 -21.47
C VAL A 178 -4.06 -0.27 -20.58
N GLN A 179 -3.62 0.88 -21.10
CA GLN A 179 -3.60 2.14 -20.36
C GLN A 179 -4.99 2.56 -19.85
N GLY A 180 -6.03 2.30 -20.66
CA GLY A 180 -7.41 2.58 -20.27
C GLY A 180 -7.95 1.75 -19.11
N LEU A 181 -7.31 0.61 -18.80
CA LEU A 181 -7.66 -0.27 -17.68
C LEU A 181 -6.90 0.07 -16.40
N LEU A 182 -5.88 0.92 -16.46
CA LEU A 182 -4.96 1.17 -15.37
C LEU A 182 -5.27 2.49 -14.65
N PRO A 183 -4.99 2.57 -13.35
CA PRO A 183 -5.13 3.80 -12.60
C PRO A 183 -4.04 4.81 -12.95
N ARG A 184 -4.20 6.05 -12.44
CA ARG A 184 -3.32 7.20 -12.74
C ARG A 184 -1.86 7.06 -12.32
N ASN A 185 -1.51 6.04 -11.53
CA ASN A 185 -0.11 5.73 -11.19
C ASN A 185 0.66 5.04 -12.32
N PHE A 186 0.01 4.78 -13.46
CA PHE A 186 0.67 4.31 -14.68
C PHE A 186 0.75 5.42 -15.71
N ALA A 187 1.97 5.76 -16.13
CA ALA A 187 2.23 6.85 -17.06
C ALA A 187 3.06 6.39 -18.26
N ARG A 188 2.82 7.05 -19.39
CA ARG A 188 3.53 6.73 -20.62
C ARG A 188 4.84 7.52 -20.72
N CYS A 189 5.98 6.85 -20.61
CA CYS A 189 7.30 7.46 -20.80
C CYS A 189 7.84 7.32 -22.24
N HIS A 190 7.32 6.35 -23.02
CA HIS A 190 7.71 6.08 -24.40
C HIS A 190 6.48 5.58 -25.20
N GLN A 191 6.51 5.68 -26.53
CA GLN A 191 5.42 5.12 -27.36
C GLN A 191 5.17 3.63 -27.11
N SER A 192 6.20 2.90 -26.67
CA SER A 192 6.15 1.47 -26.39
C SER A 192 6.18 1.11 -24.89
N PHE A 193 6.34 2.07 -23.98
CA PHE A 193 6.45 1.80 -22.55
C PHE A 193 5.42 2.58 -21.73
N LEU A 194 4.71 1.87 -20.86
CA LEU A 194 3.78 2.38 -19.86
C LEU A 194 4.28 1.92 -18.49
N VAL A 195 4.75 2.84 -17.65
CA VAL A 195 5.48 2.56 -16.42
C VAL A 195 4.64 2.76 -15.18
N ASN A 196 4.84 1.91 -14.19
CA ASN A 196 4.28 2.07 -12.86
C ASN A 196 5.11 3.08 -12.06
N MET A 197 4.55 4.26 -11.81
CA MET A 197 5.24 5.34 -11.09
C MET A 197 5.54 5.00 -9.62
N ASP A 198 4.79 4.07 -9.02
CA ASP A 198 5.05 3.59 -7.65
C ASP A 198 6.36 2.81 -7.51
N ASN A 199 6.78 2.13 -8.58
CA ASN A 199 7.94 1.26 -8.60
C ASN A 199 9.21 1.96 -9.11
N ILE A 200 9.12 3.25 -9.49
CA ILE A 200 10.26 4.03 -9.96
C ILE A 200 11.22 4.31 -8.80
N LYS A 201 12.46 3.87 -8.95
CA LYS A 201 13.57 4.19 -8.05
C LYS A 201 14.21 5.55 -8.37
N SER A 202 14.44 5.82 -9.65
CA SER A 202 15.09 7.06 -10.12
C SER A 202 14.83 7.30 -11.60
N ILE A 203 14.98 8.54 -12.04
CA ILE A 203 14.94 8.94 -13.46
C ILE A 203 16.25 9.62 -13.81
N ASP A 204 17.00 9.02 -14.75
CA ASP A 204 18.18 9.64 -15.33
C ASP A 204 17.75 10.68 -16.38
N LYS A 205 17.99 11.96 -16.08
CA LYS A 205 17.60 13.07 -16.97
C LYS A 205 18.55 13.22 -18.14
N THR A 206 19.79 12.77 -18.01
CA THR A 206 20.82 12.86 -19.06
C THR A 206 20.57 11.81 -20.13
N ASN A 207 20.42 10.56 -19.72
CA ASN A 207 20.19 9.44 -20.61
C ASN A 207 18.69 9.25 -20.94
N LYS A 208 17.79 9.94 -20.24
CA LYS A 208 16.33 9.80 -20.35
C LYS A 208 15.87 8.37 -20.10
N GLU A 209 16.31 7.81 -18.99
CA GLU A 209 16.05 6.44 -18.61
C GLU A 209 15.31 6.38 -17.26
N VAL A 210 14.33 5.51 -17.16
CA VAL A 210 13.53 5.26 -15.95
C VAL A 210 14.05 3.98 -15.32
N HIS A 211 14.52 4.04 -14.07
CA HIS A 211 15.04 2.90 -13.32
C HIS A 211 14.04 2.48 -12.24
N PHE A 212 13.81 1.18 -12.09
CA PHE A 212 12.91 0.60 -11.10
C PHE A 212 13.63 0.05 -9.87
N HIS A 213 12.91 -0.12 -8.78
CA HIS A 213 13.44 -0.76 -7.56
C HIS A 213 13.87 -2.21 -7.79
N SER A 214 13.29 -2.90 -8.75
CA SER A 214 13.68 -4.26 -9.19
C SER A 214 15.05 -4.34 -9.84
N GLY A 215 15.65 -3.21 -10.21
CA GLY A 215 16.90 -3.12 -10.97
C GLY A 215 16.72 -3.07 -12.49
N GLN A 216 15.48 -3.18 -12.98
CA GLN A 216 15.18 -3.00 -14.41
C GLN A 216 15.19 -1.52 -14.80
N SER A 217 15.28 -1.24 -16.09
CA SER A 217 15.18 0.11 -16.63
C SER A 217 14.53 0.15 -18.02
N VAL A 218 13.95 1.29 -18.37
CA VAL A 218 13.37 1.52 -19.69
C VAL A 218 13.72 2.91 -20.21
N PRO A 219 13.94 3.08 -21.53
CA PRO A 219 14.20 4.38 -22.12
C PRO A 219 12.91 5.20 -22.17
N SER A 220 13.03 6.52 -21.98
CA SER A 220 11.98 7.48 -22.27
C SER A 220 12.22 8.18 -23.60
N SER A 221 11.17 8.43 -24.38
CA SER A 221 11.31 9.13 -25.65
C SER A 221 11.59 10.63 -25.43
N LYS A 222 12.38 11.23 -26.32
CA LYS A 222 12.63 12.69 -26.28
C LYS A 222 11.34 13.51 -26.26
N LYS A 223 10.31 13.05 -26.97
CA LYS A 223 9.01 13.72 -27.11
C LYS A 223 8.19 13.68 -25.82
N LEU A 224 8.19 12.55 -25.12
CA LEU A 224 7.36 12.33 -23.94
C LEU A 224 8.08 12.63 -22.62
N PHE A 225 9.41 12.76 -22.61
CA PHE A 225 10.20 12.86 -21.39
C PHE A 225 9.78 14.03 -20.49
N THR A 226 9.57 15.22 -21.08
CA THR A 226 9.22 16.41 -20.28
C THR A 226 7.84 16.28 -19.64
N SER A 227 6.82 15.87 -20.42
CA SER A 227 5.46 15.66 -19.92
C SER A 227 5.41 14.53 -18.88
N PHE A 228 6.11 13.43 -19.13
CA PHE A 228 6.23 12.33 -18.17
C PHE A 228 6.88 12.77 -16.86
N LEU A 229 7.95 13.58 -16.93
CA LEU A 229 8.64 14.06 -15.73
C LEU A 229 7.74 15.01 -14.91
N GLU A 230 6.95 15.84 -15.56
CA GLU A 230 5.97 16.70 -14.90
C GLU A 230 4.84 15.90 -14.25
N GLU A 231 4.31 14.90 -14.96
CA GLU A 231 3.30 13.97 -14.44
C GLU A 231 3.83 13.21 -13.21
N TYR A 232 5.06 12.69 -13.29
CA TYR A 232 5.69 12.01 -12.15
C TYR A 232 5.90 12.93 -10.93
N LYS A 233 6.30 14.20 -11.14
CA LYS A 233 6.42 15.17 -10.04
C LYS A 233 5.06 15.49 -9.40
N LYS A 234 4.01 15.69 -10.20
CA LYS A 234 2.65 15.89 -9.69
C LYS A 234 2.19 14.66 -8.90
N TYR A 235 2.46 13.47 -9.41
CA TYR A 235 2.15 12.22 -8.73
C TYR A 235 2.83 12.13 -7.35
N LEU A 236 4.12 12.44 -7.23
CA LEU A 236 4.86 12.45 -5.96
C LEU A 236 4.34 13.48 -4.95
N ASN A 237 3.86 14.62 -5.42
CA ASN A 237 3.32 15.69 -4.59
C ASN A 237 1.85 15.46 -4.17
N GLY A 238 1.28 14.28 -4.44
CA GLY A 238 -0.06 13.90 -4.02
C GLY A 238 -1.19 14.35 -4.93
N GLY A 239 -0.88 14.85 -6.13
CA GLY A 239 -1.90 15.16 -7.15
C GLY A 239 -2.86 16.29 -6.77
N GLU A 240 -2.46 17.22 -5.91
CA GLU A 240 -3.26 18.42 -5.63
C GLU A 240 -3.33 19.29 -6.89
N GLU A 241 -4.53 19.34 -7.49
CA GLU A 241 -5.07 20.50 -8.22
C GLU A 241 -5.89 21.34 -7.27
#